data_c99661ab12b6983c0530deb2d9567cc9
#
_entry.id   c99661ab12b6983c0530deb2d9567cc9
#
_cell.length_a   1.000
_cell.length_b   1.000
_cell.length_c   1.000
_cell.angle_alpha   90.00
_cell.angle_beta   90.00
_cell.angle_gamma   90.00
#
_symmetry.space_group_name_H-M   'P 1'
#
loop_
_entity.id
_entity.type
_entity.pdbx_description
1 polymer ?
#
loop_
_entity_poly.entity_id
_entity_poly.type
_entity_poly.pdbx_seq_one_letter_code
_entity_poly.pdbx_strand_id
1 'polypeptide(L)'
;MTDPIELAIFKSALHAIAEEMGAALRRTAFSPNIKERRDYSSAVFDGEGNVIAMGDDMPVHLGSMPLSVRAALDTLTLEAGDIAILNDPYQGGTHLPDITLVVPVYVTGSSRAAFYLANRAHHADVGGRYPGSMGPCSEIWQEGLRIPPVKLMGGGVLNAALLALILNNVRTPREREGDLTAQIGACRIGVARMVELVEKYGLERVTRNAASLLDHSEELLRAELAGLPEGEFRAEDYLDDDGITAEPIKICVAIKTDPKKRCLRVDFTGSAAQVAGSLNAVAAITYSAVFYVLRCLLPEEAAPTAGLMRPIELVIPEGSIVNARLPAAVAGGNVETSQRIVDVLLRAFAEIIPHRIPAASSGTMNNLTIGGTDPRNGQIYAYYETVAGGSGGRPSSSGVSGIHTHMTNSLNTPVEALEYAYPFRVRQYSYRPGSGGTGRYQGGDGLVREIELLGAAQVTLLADRRVFAPYGLQGGGEGARGRSVLIESGKSKELPGKCNLQASAGAIVRIETPGGGGWGED
;
A
#
# COMPACT_ATOMS: atom_id res chain seq x y z
N MET A 1 11.81 -32.67 9.73
CA MET A 1 10.96 -31.61 10.28
C MET A 1 11.86 -30.72 11.11
N THR A 2 11.81 -29.41 10.89
CA THR A 2 12.52 -28.42 11.72
C THR A 2 11.87 -28.38 13.10
N ASP A 3 12.66 -28.23 14.17
CA ASP A 3 12.15 -28.07 15.53
C ASP A 3 11.24 -26.83 15.57
N PRO A 4 10.00 -26.92 16.07
CA PRO A 4 9.08 -25.78 16.16
C PRO A 4 9.64 -24.60 16.98
N ILE A 5 10.43 -24.89 18.02
CA ILE A 5 11.08 -23.86 18.85
C ILE A 5 12.15 -23.13 18.01
N GLU A 6 12.95 -23.88 17.27
CA GLU A 6 13.96 -23.30 16.37
C GLU A 6 13.30 -22.45 15.29
N LEU A 7 12.23 -22.94 14.68
CA LEU A 7 11.48 -22.19 13.66
C LEU A 7 10.94 -20.86 14.21
N ALA A 8 10.38 -20.86 15.42
CA ALA A 8 9.89 -19.65 16.09
C ALA A 8 11.02 -18.64 16.37
N ILE A 9 12.21 -19.12 16.78
CA ILE A 9 13.39 -18.26 17.00
C ILE A 9 13.81 -17.58 15.71
N PHE A 10 13.93 -18.33 14.60
CA PHE A 10 14.34 -17.75 13.31
C PHE A 10 13.28 -16.85 12.70
N LYS A 11 11.98 -17.20 12.84
CA LYS A 11 10.88 -16.30 12.47
C LYS A 11 11.04 -14.94 13.17
N SER A 12 11.19 -14.94 14.49
CA SER A 12 11.33 -13.71 15.28
C SER A 12 12.62 -12.95 14.96
N ALA A 13 13.73 -13.66 14.73
CA ALA A 13 15.01 -13.01 14.40
C ALA A 13 14.98 -12.33 13.03
N LEU A 14 14.42 -12.99 12.00
CA LEU A 14 14.28 -12.42 10.65
C LEU A 14 13.28 -11.26 10.62
N HIS A 15 12.16 -11.39 11.35
CA HIS A 15 11.19 -10.31 11.52
C HIS A 15 11.83 -9.09 12.20
N ALA A 16 12.61 -9.29 13.28
CA ALA A 16 13.30 -8.22 13.97
C ALA A 16 14.28 -7.44 13.07
N ILE A 17 14.92 -8.09 12.09
CA ILE A 17 15.77 -7.41 11.10
C ILE A 17 14.94 -6.43 10.26
N ALA A 18 13.77 -6.85 9.77
CA ALA A 18 12.88 -5.98 9.00
C ALA A 18 12.38 -4.80 9.86
N GLU A 19 11.98 -5.06 11.11
CA GLU A 19 11.56 -4.02 12.06
C GLU A 19 12.66 -3.01 12.39
N GLU A 20 13.91 -3.47 12.61
CA GLU A 20 15.05 -2.57 12.84
C GLU A 20 15.35 -1.69 11.62
N MET A 21 15.23 -2.23 10.40
CA MET A 21 15.33 -1.45 9.16
C MET A 21 14.25 -0.37 9.10
N GLY A 22 12.99 -0.73 9.36
CA GLY A 22 11.87 0.20 9.39
C GLY A 22 12.03 1.29 10.46
N ALA A 23 12.45 0.92 11.66
CA ALA A 23 12.71 1.86 12.76
C ALA A 23 13.84 2.84 12.42
N ALA A 24 14.91 2.38 11.77
CA ALA A 24 16.02 3.22 11.33
C ALA A 24 15.56 4.21 10.25
N LEU A 25 14.82 3.72 9.25
CA LEU A 25 14.25 4.53 8.18
C LEU A 25 13.38 5.65 8.76
N ARG A 26 12.42 5.31 9.60
CA ARG A 26 11.53 6.26 10.24
C ARG A 26 12.25 7.34 11.05
N ARG A 27 13.27 6.94 11.82
CA ARG A 27 14.01 7.87 12.71
C ARG A 27 14.90 8.84 11.95
N THR A 28 15.36 8.48 10.76
CA THR A 28 16.31 9.26 9.97
C THR A 28 15.68 9.93 8.75
N ALA A 29 14.44 9.60 8.38
CA ALA A 29 13.70 10.22 7.30
C ALA A 29 13.40 11.71 7.57
N PHE A 30 13.26 12.47 6.51
CA PHE A 30 13.00 13.90 6.51
C PHE A 30 11.51 14.21 6.32
N SER A 31 10.84 13.50 5.41
CA SER A 31 9.43 13.76 5.11
C SER A 31 8.49 13.32 6.23
N PRO A 32 7.43 14.09 6.53
CA PRO A 32 6.36 13.65 7.41
C PRO A 32 5.68 12.36 6.91
N ASN A 33 5.69 12.12 5.59
CA ASN A 33 5.10 10.92 5.00
C ASN A 33 5.74 9.63 5.53
N ILE A 34 7.07 9.57 5.59
CA ILE A 34 7.79 8.41 6.13
C ILE A 34 7.83 8.48 7.66
N LYS A 35 8.18 9.64 8.22
CA LYS A 35 8.47 9.80 9.63
C LYS A 35 7.21 9.74 10.51
N GLU A 36 6.17 10.48 10.16
CA GLU A 36 4.94 10.63 10.94
C GLU A 36 3.87 9.64 10.50
N ARG A 37 3.65 9.49 9.20
CA ARG A 37 2.61 8.64 8.64
C ARG A 37 3.02 7.18 8.52
N ARG A 38 4.31 6.86 8.62
CA ARG A 38 4.88 5.51 8.53
C ARG A 38 4.56 4.80 7.20
N ASP A 39 4.60 5.57 6.10
CA ASP A 39 4.33 5.05 4.77
C ASP A 39 5.59 4.44 4.15
N TYR A 40 6.00 3.31 4.68
CA TYR A 40 7.17 2.54 4.26
C TYR A 40 7.00 1.05 4.60
N SER A 41 7.88 0.21 4.08
CA SER A 41 7.99 -1.21 4.45
C SER A 41 9.42 -1.70 4.30
N SER A 42 9.78 -2.71 5.09
CA SER A 42 11.06 -3.39 5.04
C SER A 42 10.88 -4.90 5.01
N ALA A 43 11.73 -5.61 4.25
CA ALA A 43 11.60 -7.06 4.09
C ALA A 43 12.96 -7.75 3.90
N VAL A 44 12.98 -9.03 4.27
CA VAL A 44 14.10 -9.97 4.13
C VAL A 44 13.72 -11.04 3.13
N PHE A 45 14.64 -11.34 2.21
CA PHE A 45 14.45 -12.32 1.14
C PHE A 45 15.56 -13.37 1.19
N ASP A 46 15.24 -14.58 0.77
CA ASP A 46 16.24 -15.64 0.58
C ASP A 46 17.13 -15.36 -0.65
N GLY A 47 18.11 -16.23 -0.91
CA GLY A 47 19.02 -16.10 -2.05
C GLY A 47 18.37 -16.23 -3.42
N GLU A 48 17.12 -16.67 -3.48
CA GLU A 48 16.33 -16.78 -4.71
C GLU A 48 15.33 -15.61 -4.87
N GLY A 49 15.29 -14.67 -3.91
CA GLY A 49 14.40 -13.51 -3.92
C GLY A 49 12.98 -13.79 -3.42
N ASN A 50 12.75 -14.87 -2.69
CA ASN A 50 11.47 -15.12 -2.03
C ASN A 50 11.44 -14.39 -0.68
N VAL A 51 10.34 -13.69 -0.38
CA VAL A 51 10.18 -13.04 0.92
C VAL A 51 10.06 -14.07 2.03
N ILE A 52 10.91 -13.94 3.06
CA ILE A 52 10.96 -14.84 4.23
C ILE A 52 10.58 -14.12 5.53
N ALA A 53 10.65 -12.79 5.57
CA ALA A 53 10.13 -11.96 6.64
C ALA A 53 9.82 -10.55 6.14
N MET A 54 8.82 -9.91 6.74
CA MET A 54 8.46 -8.50 6.52
C MET A 54 8.19 -7.86 7.87
N GLY A 55 8.39 -6.55 7.98
CA GLY A 55 7.89 -5.74 9.09
C GLY A 55 6.36 -5.63 9.05
N ASP A 56 5.76 -5.24 10.18
CA ASP A 56 4.31 -5.00 10.30
C ASP A 56 3.94 -3.63 9.69
N ASP A 57 4.36 -3.40 8.46
CA ASP A 57 4.30 -2.15 7.73
C ASP A 57 3.06 -2.06 6.81
N MET A 58 3.18 -1.36 5.67
CA MET A 58 2.07 -1.09 4.73
C MET A 58 1.57 -2.35 4.02
N PRO A 59 0.28 -2.72 4.18
CA PRO A 59 -0.27 -3.94 3.56
C PRO A 59 -0.18 -3.98 2.04
N VAL A 60 -0.30 -2.84 1.35
CA VAL A 60 -0.14 -2.77 -0.12
C VAL A 60 1.24 -3.23 -0.59
N HIS A 61 2.25 -3.19 0.26
CA HIS A 61 3.61 -3.62 -0.04
C HIS A 61 3.84 -5.12 0.13
N LEU A 62 3.00 -5.84 0.90
CA LEU A 62 3.19 -7.25 1.26
C LEU A 62 3.45 -8.17 0.06
N GLY A 63 2.59 -8.12 -0.96
CA GLY A 63 2.75 -8.95 -2.15
C GLY A 63 3.52 -8.28 -3.27
N SER A 64 3.63 -6.94 -3.28
CA SER A 64 4.23 -6.20 -4.39
C SER A 64 5.75 -6.05 -4.28
N MET A 65 6.31 -5.95 -3.08
CA MET A 65 7.76 -5.80 -2.90
C MET A 65 8.56 -6.99 -3.43
N PRO A 66 8.12 -8.25 -3.29
CA PRO A 66 8.78 -9.39 -3.94
C PRO A 66 8.92 -9.26 -5.45
N LEU A 67 7.94 -8.65 -6.13
CA LEU A 67 8.00 -8.42 -7.58
C LEU A 67 9.05 -7.35 -7.94
N SER A 68 9.23 -6.33 -7.11
CA SER A 68 10.32 -5.35 -7.29
C SER A 68 11.68 -5.97 -7.09
N VAL A 69 11.85 -6.82 -6.07
CA VAL A 69 13.11 -7.56 -5.85
C VAL A 69 13.39 -8.47 -7.04
N ARG A 70 12.41 -9.23 -7.51
CA ARG A 70 12.55 -10.08 -8.70
C ARG A 70 12.97 -9.26 -9.92
N ALA A 71 12.30 -8.14 -10.21
CA ALA A 71 12.64 -7.27 -11.34
C ALA A 71 14.08 -6.74 -11.24
N ALA A 72 14.55 -6.38 -10.03
CA ALA A 72 15.93 -5.97 -9.82
C ALA A 72 16.92 -7.12 -10.09
N LEU A 73 16.64 -8.34 -9.63
CA LEU A 73 17.49 -9.51 -9.80
C LEU A 73 17.54 -10.01 -11.26
N ASP A 74 16.40 -9.93 -11.97
CA ASP A 74 16.32 -10.32 -13.38
C ASP A 74 17.05 -9.32 -14.31
N THR A 75 17.20 -8.07 -13.86
CA THR A 75 17.80 -6.99 -14.66
C THR A 75 19.27 -6.74 -14.31
N LEU A 76 19.65 -6.89 -13.05
CA LEU A 76 20.96 -6.47 -12.53
C LEU A 76 21.69 -7.63 -11.86
N THR A 77 23.01 -7.69 -12.09
CA THR A 77 23.90 -8.46 -11.22
C THR A 77 24.32 -7.56 -10.05
N LEU A 78 23.82 -7.89 -8.85
CA LEU A 78 24.13 -7.14 -7.63
C LEU A 78 25.30 -7.79 -6.90
N GLU A 79 26.37 -7.03 -6.70
CA GLU A 79 27.59 -7.42 -6.00
C GLU A 79 27.63 -6.80 -4.58
N ALA A 80 28.59 -7.21 -3.76
CA ALA A 80 28.76 -6.67 -2.42
C ALA A 80 28.95 -5.14 -2.44
N GLY A 81 28.14 -4.43 -1.66
CA GLY A 81 28.12 -2.97 -1.62
C GLY A 81 27.23 -2.29 -2.66
N ASP A 82 26.61 -3.05 -3.57
CA ASP A 82 25.62 -2.50 -4.51
C ASP A 82 24.29 -2.24 -3.82
N ILE A 83 23.57 -1.22 -4.29
CA ILE A 83 22.17 -0.96 -3.96
C ILE A 83 21.44 -0.63 -5.26
N ALA A 84 20.43 -1.43 -5.60
CA ALA A 84 19.53 -1.11 -6.69
C ALA A 84 18.43 -0.17 -6.21
N ILE A 85 17.92 0.69 -7.12
CA ILE A 85 16.76 1.55 -6.94
C ILE A 85 15.78 1.31 -8.07
N LEU A 86 14.48 1.32 -7.78
CA LEU A 86 13.41 1.27 -8.78
C LEU A 86 12.11 1.82 -8.22
N ASN A 87 11.23 2.30 -9.11
CA ASN A 87 9.84 2.62 -8.81
C ASN A 87 8.90 2.31 -9.98
N ASP A 88 9.42 1.82 -11.12
CA ASP A 88 8.64 1.60 -12.34
C ASP A 88 7.52 0.56 -12.12
N PRO A 89 6.22 0.94 -12.17
CA PRO A 89 5.11 0.01 -11.96
C PRO A 89 5.06 -1.13 -12.97
N TYR A 90 5.56 -0.90 -14.16
CA TYR A 90 5.60 -1.89 -15.25
C TYR A 90 6.85 -2.78 -15.21
N GLN A 91 7.72 -2.55 -14.24
CA GLN A 91 8.92 -3.34 -13.97
C GLN A 91 9.01 -3.71 -12.48
N GLY A 92 7.91 -4.23 -11.92
CA GLY A 92 7.86 -4.74 -10.55
C GLY A 92 7.52 -3.71 -9.47
N GLY A 93 7.38 -2.43 -9.80
CA GLY A 93 6.88 -1.40 -8.89
C GLY A 93 5.36 -1.43 -8.73
N THR A 94 4.80 -0.44 -8.03
CA THR A 94 3.37 -0.28 -7.78
C THR A 94 2.82 1.01 -8.36
N HIS A 95 3.33 2.14 -7.89
CA HIS A 95 3.16 3.47 -8.45
C HIS A 95 4.44 4.29 -8.20
N LEU A 96 4.62 5.39 -8.92
CA LEU A 96 5.91 6.10 -8.94
C LEU A 96 6.37 6.64 -7.58
N PRO A 97 5.50 7.11 -6.66
CA PRO A 97 5.93 7.55 -5.33
C PRO A 97 6.61 6.46 -4.49
N ASP A 98 6.33 5.18 -4.72
CA ASP A 98 6.87 4.05 -3.97
C ASP A 98 8.28 3.68 -4.45
N ILE A 99 9.30 4.37 -3.95
CA ILE A 99 10.69 4.07 -4.29
C ILE A 99 11.19 2.89 -3.46
N THR A 100 11.65 1.84 -4.15
CA THR A 100 12.19 0.62 -3.55
C THR A 100 13.71 0.58 -3.71
N LEU A 101 14.42 0.28 -2.62
CA LEU A 101 15.84 -0.07 -2.62
C LEU A 101 16.00 -1.57 -2.36
N VAL A 102 16.92 -2.20 -3.10
CA VAL A 102 17.25 -3.63 -2.96
C VAL A 102 18.76 -3.77 -2.78
N VAL A 103 19.17 -4.52 -1.75
CA VAL A 103 20.58 -4.72 -1.41
C VAL A 103 20.88 -6.22 -1.23
N PRO A 104 21.98 -6.74 -1.82
CA PRO A 104 22.43 -8.11 -1.61
C PRO A 104 23.17 -8.25 -0.27
N VAL A 105 23.03 -9.39 0.37
CA VAL A 105 23.79 -9.76 1.57
C VAL A 105 24.79 -10.84 1.22
N TYR A 106 26.07 -10.47 1.22
CA TYR A 106 27.20 -11.38 1.06
C TYR A 106 27.73 -11.76 2.44
N VAL A 107 27.99 -13.05 2.62
CA VAL A 107 28.56 -13.60 3.86
C VAL A 107 29.86 -14.32 3.56
N THR A 108 30.72 -14.45 4.57
CA THR A 108 32.01 -15.13 4.44
C THR A 108 31.82 -16.57 3.93
N GLY A 109 32.56 -16.92 2.89
CA GLY A 109 32.50 -18.24 2.27
C GLY A 109 31.42 -18.40 1.18
N SER A 110 30.62 -17.37 0.89
CA SER A 110 29.67 -17.39 -0.23
C SER A 110 30.21 -16.62 -1.44
N SER A 111 30.10 -17.23 -2.62
CA SER A 111 30.45 -16.60 -3.91
C SER A 111 29.28 -15.81 -4.52
N ARG A 112 28.08 -15.92 -3.95
CA ARG A 112 26.86 -15.23 -4.37
C ARG A 112 26.18 -14.61 -3.16
N ALA A 113 25.25 -13.69 -3.38
CA ALA A 113 24.40 -13.17 -2.32
C ALA A 113 23.64 -14.33 -1.67
N ALA A 114 23.73 -14.44 -0.35
CA ALA A 114 23.05 -15.47 0.43
C ALA A 114 21.59 -15.06 0.74
N PHE A 115 21.36 -13.75 0.83
CA PHE A 115 20.05 -13.12 1.10
C PHE A 115 19.97 -11.80 0.35
N TYR A 116 18.75 -11.24 0.30
CA TYR A 116 18.52 -9.88 -0.13
C TYR A 116 17.65 -9.17 0.91
N LEU A 117 17.83 -7.85 1.00
CA LEU A 117 16.98 -6.99 1.80
C LEU A 117 16.41 -5.91 0.91
N ALA A 118 15.19 -5.50 1.21
CA ALA A 118 14.59 -4.37 0.53
C ALA A 118 13.85 -3.48 1.53
N ASN A 119 13.83 -2.18 1.23
CA ASN A 119 12.86 -1.27 1.80
C ASN A 119 12.18 -0.48 0.69
N ARG A 120 10.94 -0.11 0.94
CA ARG A 120 10.11 0.75 0.09
C ARG A 120 9.60 1.89 0.94
N ALA A 121 9.60 3.09 0.40
CA ALA A 121 9.03 4.26 1.04
C ALA A 121 8.25 5.08 0.02
N HIS A 122 7.08 5.59 0.45
CA HIS A 122 6.29 6.50 -0.34
C HIS A 122 6.87 7.92 -0.23
N HIS A 123 7.50 8.38 -1.29
CA HIS A 123 8.03 9.74 -1.38
C HIS A 123 6.90 10.74 -1.67
N ALA A 124 6.83 11.84 -0.92
CA ALA A 124 5.73 12.81 -1.02
C ALA A 124 5.67 13.51 -2.39
N ASP A 125 6.74 13.52 -3.18
CA ASP A 125 6.78 14.04 -4.56
C ASP A 125 7.90 13.39 -5.34
N VAL A 126 7.59 12.87 -6.52
CA VAL A 126 8.54 12.31 -7.49
C VAL A 126 8.44 13.03 -8.85
N GLY A 127 7.95 14.29 -8.85
CA GLY A 127 7.77 15.09 -10.03
C GLY A 127 6.38 14.94 -10.67
N GLY A 128 6.31 15.03 -11.98
CA GLY A 128 5.07 14.91 -12.73
C GLY A 128 4.23 16.20 -12.74
N ARG A 129 2.98 16.06 -13.24
CA ARG A 129 2.09 17.19 -13.50
C ARG A 129 1.58 17.85 -12.22
N TYR A 130 1.28 17.07 -11.20
CA TYR A 130 0.66 17.53 -9.97
C TYR A 130 1.60 17.42 -8.77
N PRO A 131 1.60 18.39 -7.83
CA PRO A 131 2.29 18.23 -6.56
C PRO A 131 1.83 16.95 -5.86
N GLY A 132 2.78 16.23 -5.27
CA GLY A 132 2.49 14.96 -4.62
C GLY A 132 2.41 13.77 -5.58
N SER A 133 2.61 13.97 -6.90
CA SER A 133 2.64 12.90 -7.91
C SER A 133 1.40 12.00 -7.93
N MET A 134 0.29 12.50 -7.39
CA MET A 134 -0.98 11.82 -7.25
C MET A 134 -2.08 12.72 -7.82
N GLY A 135 -2.63 12.38 -8.98
CA GLY A 135 -3.64 13.22 -9.62
C GLY A 135 -4.36 12.53 -10.78
N PRO A 136 -5.38 13.18 -11.35
CA PRO A 136 -6.13 12.66 -12.49
C PRO A 136 -5.29 12.74 -13.77
N CYS A 137 -4.29 11.86 -13.87
CA CYS A 137 -3.43 11.68 -15.03
C CYS A 137 -4.02 10.67 -16.00
N SER A 138 -3.66 10.75 -17.28
CA SER A 138 -4.05 9.80 -18.33
C SER A 138 -2.90 8.90 -18.77
N GLU A 139 -1.67 9.27 -18.46
CA GLU A 139 -0.47 8.52 -18.80
C GLU A 139 0.53 8.54 -17.66
N ILE A 140 1.30 7.46 -17.51
CA ILE A 140 2.31 7.30 -16.46
C ILE A 140 3.36 8.42 -16.43
N TRP A 141 3.73 8.98 -17.59
CA TRP A 141 4.71 10.08 -17.67
C TRP A 141 4.25 11.38 -17.04
N GLN A 142 2.94 11.55 -16.84
CA GLN A 142 2.38 12.70 -16.14
C GLN A 142 2.44 12.54 -14.61
N GLU A 143 2.65 11.31 -14.12
CA GLU A 143 2.67 10.99 -12.68
C GLU A 143 4.03 11.23 -12.02
N GLY A 144 5.13 11.26 -12.78
CA GLY A 144 6.44 11.55 -12.24
C GLY A 144 7.61 10.85 -12.94
N LEU A 145 8.75 10.87 -12.27
CA LEU A 145 9.97 10.22 -12.73
C LEU A 145 9.86 8.71 -12.58
N ARG A 146 9.94 8.00 -13.71
CA ARG A 146 9.96 6.53 -13.76
C ARG A 146 11.39 6.02 -13.72
N ILE A 147 11.74 5.27 -12.69
CA ILE A 147 13.07 4.70 -12.44
C ILE A 147 12.99 3.19 -12.65
N PRO A 148 13.53 2.64 -13.75
CA PRO A 148 13.68 1.19 -13.92
C PRO A 148 14.69 0.65 -12.93
N PRO A 149 14.83 -0.70 -12.76
CA PRO A 149 15.91 -1.25 -11.94
C PRO A 149 17.30 -0.76 -12.39
N VAL A 150 17.94 0.06 -11.57
CA VAL A 150 19.29 0.59 -11.82
C VAL A 150 20.10 0.63 -10.53
N LYS A 151 21.44 0.63 -10.61
CA LYS A 151 22.30 0.74 -9.43
C LYS A 151 22.39 2.19 -8.95
N LEU A 152 21.82 2.46 -7.76
CA LEU A 152 22.02 3.73 -7.04
C LEU A 152 23.40 3.78 -6.39
N MET A 153 23.89 2.61 -5.93
CA MET A 153 25.27 2.46 -5.46
C MET A 153 25.94 1.28 -6.17
N GLY A 154 27.21 1.44 -6.51
CA GLY A 154 28.07 0.38 -7.06
C GLY A 154 29.30 0.20 -6.20
N GLY A 155 29.53 -1.02 -5.66
CA GLY A 155 30.68 -1.30 -4.80
C GLY A 155 30.82 -0.37 -3.59
N GLY A 156 29.72 0.08 -3.01
CA GLY A 156 29.71 1.02 -1.88
C GLY A 156 29.79 2.50 -2.27
N VAL A 157 29.93 2.82 -3.57
CA VAL A 157 30.06 4.20 -4.07
C VAL A 157 28.72 4.67 -4.65
N LEU A 158 28.25 5.84 -4.20
CA LEU A 158 27.00 6.45 -4.67
C LEU A 158 27.12 6.93 -6.13
N ASN A 159 26.14 6.60 -6.96
CA ASN A 159 26.03 7.14 -8.32
C ASN A 159 25.49 8.58 -8.25
N ALA A 160 26.40 9.54 -8.12
CA ALA A 160 26.06 10.96 -7.99
C ALA A 160 25.29 11.52 -9.19
N ALA A 161 25.54 11.00 -10.41
CA ALA A 161 24.83 11.44 -11.61
C ALA A 161 23.36 11.00 -11.59
N LEU A 162 23.09 9.76 -11.18
CA LEU A 162 21.72 9.27 -11.02
C LEU A 162 20.99 10.02 -9.90
N LEU A 163 21.63 10.24 -8.75
CA LEU A 163 21.03 11.01 -7.67
C LEU A 163 20.70 12.43 -8.13
N ALA A 164 21.63 13.11 -8.81
CA ALA A 164 21.37 14.45 -9.36
C ALA A 164 20.21 14.45 -10.35
N LEU A 165 20.10 13.42 -11.23
CA LEU A 165 18.97 13.28 -12.14
C LEU A 165 17.63 13.19 -11.35
N ILE A 166 17.57 12.36 -10.33
CA ILE A 166 16.36 12.21 -9.49
C ILE A 166 16.00 13.53 -8.82
N LEU A 167 16.97 14.18 -8.16
CA LEU A 167 16.73 15.40 -7.39
C LEU A 167 16.34 16.60 -8.27
N ASN A 168 16.78 16.65 -9.52
CA ASN A 168 16.39 17.70 -10.46
C ASN A 168 14.98 17.52 -11.07
N ASN A 169 14.35 16.37 -10.85
CA ASN A 169 13.00 16.06 -11.36
C ASN A 169 11.90 16.14 -10.30
N VAL A 170 12.22 16.54 -9.06
CA VAL A 170 11.29 16.62 -7.93
C VAL A 170 11.15 18.04 -7.41
N ARG A 171 10.00 18.38 -6.78
CA ARG A 171 9.72 19.72 -6.24
C ARG A 171 10.44 20.03 -4.94
N THR A 172 10.75 19.00 -4.14
CA THR A 172 11.37 19.15 -2.81
C THR A 172 12.67 18.32 -2.73
N PRO A 173 13.74 18.71 -3.49
CA PRO A 173 14.95 17.88 -3.65
C PRO A 173 15.66 17.59 -2.33
N ARG A 174 15.75 18.57 -1.41
CA ARG A 174 16.41 18.40 -0.12
C ARG A 174 15.73 17.33 0.74
N GLU A 175 14.41 17.29 0.74
CA GLU A 175 13.62 16.30 1.47
C GLU A 175 13.77 14.91 0.84
N ARG A 176 13.76 14.83 -0.50
CA ARG A 176 13.98 13.55 -1.23
C ARG A 176 15.37 12.97 -1.02
N GLU A 177 16.40 13.82 -1.03
CA GLU A 177 17.76 13.40 -0.73
C GLU A 177 17.89 12.84 0.70
N GLY A 178 17.26 13.52 1.67
CA GLY A 178 17.20 13.05 3.05
C GLY A 178 16.51 11.69 3.18
N ASP A 179 15.36 11.50 2.53
CA ASP A 179 14.59 10.25 2.56
C ASP A 179 15.35 9.09 1.86
N LEU A 180 15.98 9.34 0.69
CA LEU A 180 16.82 8.35 0.02
C LEU A 180 18.04 7.96 0.87
N THR A 181 18.65 8.93 1.54
CA THR A 181 19.77 8.66 2.46
C THR A 181 19.33 7.81 3.64
N ALA A 182 18.12 8.05 4.17
CA ALA A 182 17.52 7.25 5.23
C ALA A 182 17.25 5.80 4.77
N GLN A 183 16.74 5.61 3.55
CA GLN A 183 16.54 4.28 2.96
C GLN A 183 17.87 3.52 2.79
N ILE A 184 18.92 4.18 2.32
CA ILE A 184 20.29 3.60 2.23
C ILE A 184 20.79 3.20 3.62
N GLY A 185 20.58 4.06 4.63
CA GLY A 185 20.93 3.78 6.03
C GLY A 185 20.23 2.55 6.57
N ALA A 186 18.93 2.42 6.32
CA ALA A 186 18.14 1.26 6.70
C ALA A 186 18.64 -0.04 6.05
N CYS A 187 18.98 -0.01 4.74
CA CYS A 187 19.59 -1.15 4.06
C CYS A 187 20.90 -1.59 4.74
N ARG A 188 21.78 -0.66 5.10
CA ARG A 188 23.06 -0.96 5.76
C ARG A 188 22.88 -1.60 7.13
N ILE A 189 21.89 -1.14 7.90
CA ILE A 189 21.55 -1.75 9.20
C ILE A 189 21.07 -3.18 8.99
N GLY A 190 20.15 -3.40 8.05
CA GLY A 190 19.65 -4.73 7.74
C GLY A 190 20.76 -5.69 7.32
N VAL A 191 21.70 -5.25 6.44
CA VAL A 191 22.86 -6.05 6.03
C VAL A 191 23.70 -6.43 7.25
N ALA A 192 24.03 -5.49 8.14
CA ALA A 192 24.82 -5.77 9.33
C ALA A 192 24.13 -6.79 10.24
N ARG A 193 22.82 -6.63 10.50
CA ARG A 193 22.04 -7.57 11.32
C ARG A 193 21.93 -8.96 10.70
N MET A 194 21.77 -9.03 9.37
CA MET A 194 21.72 -10.33 8.68
C MET A 194 23.07 -11.05 8.72
N VAL A 195 24.17 -10.33 8.58
CA VAL A 195 25.53 -10.88 8.73
C VAL A 195 25.74 -11.39 10.16
N GLU A 196 25.40 -10.60 11.18
CA GLU A 196 25.47 -11.02 12.61
C GLU A 196 24.67 -12.29 12.87
N LEU A 197 23.46 -12.40 12.29
CA LEU A 197 22.62 -13.59 12.41
C LEU A 197 23.31 -14.83 11.83
N VAL A 198 23.91 -14.68 10.63
CA VAL A 198 24.64 -15.77 9.96
C VAL A 198 25.92 -16.14 10.71
N GLU A 199 26.68 -15.16 11.21
CA GLU A 199 27.87 -15.42 12.03
C GLU A 199 27.55 -16.19 13.31
N LYS A 200 26.41 -15.86 13.94
CA LYS A 200 25.96 -16.51 15.19
C LYS A 200 25.51 -17.95 15.01
N TYR A 201 24.76 -18.24 13.93
CA TYR A 201 24.06 -19.52 13.77
C TYR A 201 24.61 -20.39 12.61
N GLY A 202 25.46 -19.83 11.75
CA GLY A 202 25.94 -20.47 10.54
C GLY A 202 24.98 -20.34 9.35
N LEU A 203 25.54 -20.14 8.14
CA LEU A 203 24.76 -19.90 6.92
C LEU A 203 23.77 -21.04 6.63
N GLU A 204 24.23 -22.30 6.70
CA GLU A 204 23.39 -23.47 6.42
C GLU A 204 22.15 -23.53 7.33
N ARG A 205 22.32 -23.25 8.61
CA ARG A 205 21.23 -23.26 9.58
C ARG A 205 20.22 -22.13 9.33
N VAL A 206 20.70 -20.92 9.03
CA VAL A 206 19.81 -19.79 8.70
C VAL A 206 19.03 -20.07 7.42
N THR A 207 19.69 -20.53 6.35
CA THR A 207 19.04 -20.85 5.07
C THR A 207 18.01 -21.98 5.19
N ARG A 208 18.34 -23.04 5.94
CA ARG A 208 17.40 -24.14 6.19
C ARG A 208 16.15 -23.68 6.94
N ASN A 209 16.29 -22.83 7.95
CA ASN A 209 15.14 -22.29 8.68
C ASN A 209 14.33 -21.30 7.83
N ALA A 210 14.97 -20.49 6.99
CA ALA A 210 14.28 -19.63 6.03
C ALA A 210 13.40 -20.47 5.07
N ALA A 211 13.93 -21.53 4.49
CA ALA A 211 13.15 -22.46 3.66
C ALA A 211 11.99 -23.11 4.45
N SER A 212 12.25 -23.52 5.70
CA SER A 212 11.21 -24.09 6.57
C SER A 212 10.09 -23.10 6.91
N LEU A 213 10.36 -21.80 6.98
CA LEU A 213 9.33 -20.76 7.17
C LEU A 213 8.42 -20.65 5.95
N LEU A 214 8.97 -20.74 4.74
CA LEU A 214 8.18 -20.78 3.51
C LEU A 214 7.23 -21.97 3.49
N ASP A 215 7.77 -23.18 3.78
CA ASP A 215 6.99 -24.41 3.80
C ASP A 215 5.92 -24.40 4.91
N HIS A 216 6.25 -23.83 6.07
CA HIS A 216 5.30 -23.71 7.18
C HIS A 216 4.14 -22.77 6.84
N SER A 217 4.41 -21.62 6.22
CA SER A 217 3.37 -20.69 5.81
C SER A 217 2.47 -21.30 4.74
N GLU A 218 3.03 -22.03 3.78
CA GLU A 218 2.27 -22.81 2.78
C GLU A 218 1.35 -23.81 3.45
N GLU A 219 1.86 -24.63 4.39
CA GLU A 219 1.07 -25.67 5.05
C GLU A 219 -0.04 -25.09 5.93
N LEU A 220 0.20 -23.95 6.61
CA LEU A 220 -0.85 -23.24 7.35
C LEU A 220 -2.00 -22.83 6.43
N LEU A 221 -1.68 -22.24 5.26
CA LEU A 221 -2.73 -21.88 4.32
C LEU A 221 -3.42 -23.11 3.72
N ARG A 222 -2.67 -24.15 3.37
CA ARG A 222 -3.26 -25.41 2.88
C ARG A 222 -4.19 -26.06 3.88
N ALA A 223 -3.87 -25.97 5.17
CA ALA A 223 -4.74 -26.47 6.24
C ALA A 223 -6.05 -25.66 6.32
N GLU A 224 -5.97 -24.34 6.17
CA GLU A 224 -7.15 -23.47 6.11
C GLU A 224 -8.01 -23.78 4.88
N LEU A 225 -7.39 -23.93 3.70
CA LEU A 225 -8.10 -24.23 2.44
C LEU A 225 -8.79 -25.58 2.45
N ALA A 226 -8.25 -26.57 3.20
CA ALA A 226 -8.89 -27.88 3.36
C ALA A 226 -10.23 -27.82 4.07
N GLY A 227 -10.47 -26.79 4.89
CA GLY A 227 -11.74 -26.58 5.63
C GLY A 227 -12.81 -25.82 4.84
N LEU A 228 -12.50 -25.32 3.65
CA LEU A 228 -13.44 -24.54 2.85
C LEU A 228 -14.42 -25.46 2.08
N PRO A 229 -15.67 -25.03 1.82
CA PRO A 229 -16.57 -25.77 0.94
C PRO A 229 -16.02 -25.79 -0.49
N GLU A 230 -16.20 -26.92 -1.20
CA GLU A 230 -15.86 -27.04 -2.63
C GLU A 230 -16.87 -26.23 -3.46
N GLY A 231 -16.40 -25.35 -4.35
CA GLY A 231 -17.29 -24.53 -5.17
C GLY A 231 -16.59 -23.42 -5.95
N GLU A 232 -17.40 -22.65 -6.65
CA GLU A 232 -16.99 -21.40 -7.32
C GLU A 232 -17.90 -20.28 -6.84
N PHE A 233 -17.31 -19.24 -6.29
CA PHE A 233 -17.98 -18.11 -5.66
C PHE A 233 -17.59 -16.83 -6.37
N ARG A 234 -18.55 -15.95 -6.63
CA ARG A 234 -18.35 -14.76 -7.45
C ARG A 234 -18.81 -13.52 -6.71
N ALA A 235 -18.04 -12.45 -6.88
CA ALA A 235 -18.44 -11.12 -6.41
C ALA A 235 -18.02 -10.05 -7.40
N GLU A 236 -18.71 -8.92 -7.34
CA GLU A 236 -18.36 -7.72 -8.10
C GLU A 236 -18.67 -6.47 -7.28
N ASP A 237 -17.93 -5.40 -7.56
CA ASP A 237 -18.15 -4.07 -7.01
C ASP A 237 -17.61 -3.04 -8.03
N TYR A 238 -17.86 -1.76 -7.79
CA TYR A 238 -17.60 -0.71 -8.76
C TYR A 238 -16.78 0.42 -8.12
N LEU A 239 -15.77 0.93 -8.82
CA LEU A 239 -15.24 2.26 -8.58
C LEU A 239 -16.22 3.29 -9.16
N ASP A 240 -16.30 4.47 -8.55
CA ASP A 240 -17.28 5.48 -8.90
C ASP A 240 -17.13 5.99 -10.35
N ASP A 241 -15.90 6.28 -10.77
CA ASP A 241 -15.50 6.84 -12.07
C ASP A 241 -13.97 6.80 -12.21
N ASP A 242 -13.40 7.23 -13.35
CA ASP A 242 -11.95 7.32 -13.56
C ASP A 242 -11.39 8.75 -13.42
N GLY A 243 -12.23 9.73 -13.09
CA GLY A 243 -11.88 11.15 -13.02
C GLY A 243 -11.87 11.87 -14.38
N ILE A 244 -12.12 11.15 -15.47
CA ILE A 244 -12.24 11.68 -16.86
C ILE A 244 -13.65 11.43 -17.40
N THR A 245 -14.16 10.22 -17.25
CA THR A 245 -15.53 9.82 -17.57
C THR A 245 -16.30 9.55 -16.28
N ALA A 246 -17.61 9.72 -16.30
CA ALA A 246 -18.49 9.44 -15.14
C ALA A 246 -19.00 7.99 -15.14
N GLU A 247 -18.38 7.10 -15.89
CA GLU A 247 -18.81 5.71 -16.01
C GLU A 247 -18.26 4.86 -14.86
N PRO A 248 -19.11 4.08 -14.18
CA PRO A 248 -18.67 3.15 -13.15
C PRO A 248 -17.73 2.08 -13.71
N ILE A 249 -16.67 1.76 -12.93
CA ILE A 249 -15.65 0.80 -13.36
C ILE A 249 -15.81 -0.49 -12.56
N LYS A 250 -16.21 -1.56 -13.26
CA LYS A 250 -16.44 -2.86 -12.64
C LYS A 250 -15.13 -3.58 -12.29
N ILE A 251 -15.05 -4.10 -11.06
CA ILE A 251 -14.09 -5.10 -10.64
C ILE A 251 -14.87 -6.33 -10.20
N CYS A 252 -14.50 -7.50 -10.71
CA CYS A 252 -15.12 -8.75 -10.33
C CYS A 252 -14.08 -9.84 -10.09
N VAL A 253 -14.44 -10.83 -9.28
CA VAL A 253 -13.61 -11.99 -8.99
C VAL A 253 -14.45 -13.27 -8.96
N ALA A 254 -13.87 -14.36 -9.44
CA ALA A 254 -14.34 -15.71 -9.23
C ALA A 254 -13.31 -16.45 -8.37
N ILE A 255 -13.72 -16.96 -7.22
CA ILE A 255 -12.89 -17.76 -6.31
C ILE A 255 -13.35 -19.20 -6.43
N LYS A 256 -12.49 -20.08 -6.94
CA LYS A 256 -12.74 -21.53 -6.99
C LYS A 256 -11.92 -22.23 -5.93
N THR A 257 -12.58 -22.91 -5.03
CA THR A 257 -11.99 -23.69 -3.95
C THR A 257 -11.87 -25.18 -4.34
N ASP A 258 -10.73 -25.79 -4.07
CA ASP A 258 -10.52 -27.23 -4.19
C ASP A 258 -9.93 -27.75 -2.84
N PRO A 259 -10.78 -28.09 -1.86
CA PRO A 259 -10.33 -28.51 -0.54
C PRO A 259 -9.58 -29.84 -0.57
N LYS A 260 -9.82 -30.71 -1.56
CA LYS A 260 -9.12 -31.99 -1.72
C LYS A 260 -7.66 -31.78 -2.13
N LYS A 261 -7.42 -30.85 -3.06
CA LYS A 261 -6.07 -30.44 -3.46
C LYS A 261 -5.47 -29.38 -2.55
N ARG A 262 -6.28 -28.81 -1.63
CA ARG A 262 -5.88 -27.73 -0.71
C ARG A 262 -5.30 -26.54 -1.46
N CYS A 263 -6.01 -26.12 -2.52
CA CYS A 263 -5.63 -25.00 -3.38
C CYS A 263 -6.82 -24.10 -3.71
N LEU A 264 -6.51 -22.91 -4.18
CA LEU A 264 -7.47 -21.86 -4.53
C LEU A 264 -7.11 -21.30 -5.90
N ARG A 265 -8.12 -21.10 -6.76
CA ARG A 265 -7.98 -20.28 -7.96
C ARG A 265 -8.73 -18.97 -7.76
N VAL A 266 -8.04 -17.86 -7.97
CA VAL A 266 -8.58 -16.49 -7.91
C VAL A 266 -8.51 -15.90 -9.30
N ASP A 267 -9.65 -15.61 -9.92
CA ASP A 267 -9.77 -15.21 -11.33
C ASP A 267 -10.52 -13.89 -11.45
N PHE A 268 -9.84 -12.85 -11.95
CA PHE A 268 -10.40 -11.51 -12.17
C PHE A 268 -10.95 -11.29 -13.58
N THR A 269 -11.11 -12.37 -14.37
CA THR A 269 -11.69 -12.29 -15.73
C THR A 269 -13.12 -11.72 -15.66
N GLY A 270 -13.37 -10.69 -16.49
CA GLY A 270 -14.64 -9.95 -16.52
C GLY A 270 -14.60 -8.62 -15.79
N SER A 271 -13.48 -8.27 -15.13
CA SER A 271 -13.22 -6.89 -14.69
C SER A 271 -13.09 -5.97 -15.92
N ALA A 272 -13.37 -4.67 -15.73
CA ALA A 272 -13.32 -3.67 -16.79
C ALA A 272 -11.94 -3.63 -17.46
N ALA A 273 -11.90 -3.21 -18.73
CA ALA A 273 -10.65 -2.84 -19.39
C ALA A 273 -9.95 -1.70 -18.65
N GLN A 274 -8.65 -1.53 -18.87
CA GLN A 274 -7.95 -0.34 -18.35
C GLN A 274 -8.63 0.95 -18.82
N VAL A 275 -8.67 1.94 -17.95
CA VAL A 275 -9.37 3.21 -18.15
C VAL A 275 -8.43 4.35 -18.52
N ALA A 276 -8.99 5.45 -18.99
CA ALA A 276 -8.22 6.63 -19.39
C ALA A 276 -7.62 7.39 -18.20
N GLY A 277 -8.25 7.31 -17.03
CA GLY A 277 -7.79 7.96 -15.81
C GLY A 277 -6.72 7.16 -15.04
N SER A 278 -6.31 7.68 -13.88
CA SER A 278 -5.20 7.15 -13.08
C SER A 278 -5.55 5.98 -12.15
N LEU A 279 -6.75 5.39 -12.28
CA LEU A 279 -7.19 4.31 -11.39
C LEU A 279 -6.71 2.92 -11.78
N ASN A 280 -5.96 2.78 -12.86
CA ASN A 280 -5.46 1.47 -13.31
C ASN A 280 -4.47 0.89 -12.29
N ALA A 281 -4.66 -0.38 -11.94
CA ALA A 281 -3.69 -1.11 -11.13
C ALA A 281 -2.77 -1.98 -12.00
N VAL A 282 -1.53 -2.14 -11.59
CA VAL A 282 -0.62 -3.14 -12.16
C VAL A 282 -0.80 -4.48 -11.46
N ALA A 283 -0.36 -5.58 -12.09
CA ALA A 283 -0.48 -6.93 -11.51
C ALA A 283 0.07 -7.03 -10.08
N ALA A 284 1.12 -6.29 -9.75
CA ALA A 284 1.73 -6.26 -8.43
C ALA A 284 0.74 -5.84 -7.33
N ILE A 285 -0.15 -4.89 -7.63
CA ILE A 285 -1.19 -4.42 -6.71
C ILE A 285 -2.25 -5.49 -6.48
N THR A 286 -2.72 -6.12 -7.54
CA THR A 286 -3.71 -7.20 -7.46
C THR A 286 -3.15 -8.40 -6.71
N TYR A 287 -1.90 -8.77 -6.97
CA TYR A 287 -1.19 -9.80 -6.22
C TYR A 287 -1.11 -9.47 -4.73
N SER A 288 -0.79 -8.21 -4.39
CA SER A 288 -0.70 -7.74 -3.01
C SER A 288 -2.06 -7.81 -2.29
N ALA A 289 -3.15 -7.44 -2.97
CA ALA A 289 -4.49 -7.50 -2.41
C ALA A 289 -4.92 -8.95 -2.11
N VAL A 290 -4.62 -9.89 -3.02
CA VAL A 290 -4.87 -11.33 -2.79
C VAL A 290 -4.04 -11.84 -1.62
N PHE A 291 -2.74 -11.54 -1.60
CA PHE A 291 -1.85 -11.90 -0.50
C PHE A 291 -2.37 -11.40 0.85
N TYR A 292 -2.78 -10.13 0.91
CA TYR A 292 -3.36 -9.51 2.12
C TYR A 292 -4.60 -10.26 2.60
N VAL A 293 -5.57 -10.51 1.72
CA VAL A 293 -6.81 -11.21 2.09
C VAL A 293 -6.52 -12.61 2.59
N LEU A 294 -5.65 -13.37 1.91
CA LEU A 294 -5.26 -14.71 2.37
C LEU A 294 -4.56 -14.66 3.74
N ARG A 295 -3.71 -13.67 3.97
CA ARG A 295 -3.07 -13.47 5.28
C ARG A 295 -4.09 -13.20 6.39
N CYS A 296 -5.17 -12.47 6.08
CA CYS A 296 -6.26 -12.21 7.04
C CYS A 296 -7.09 -13.47 7.40
N LEU A 297 -7.02 -14.53 6.60
CA LEU A 297 -7.67 -15.81 6.91
C LEU A 297 -6.87 -16.67 7.90
N LEU A 298 -5.61 -16.34 8.13
CA LEU A 298 -4.69 -17.10 8.97
C LEU A 298 -4.59 -16.50 10.39
N PRO A 299 -4.15 -17.30 11.38
CA PRO A 299 -3.81 -16.79 12.70
C PRO A 299 -2.77 -15.65 12.64
N GLU A 300 -2.81 -14.76 13.64
CA GLU A 300 -1.91 -13.60 13.73
C GLU A 300 -0.43 -14.02 13.70
N GLU A 301 -0.11 -15.17 14.28
CA GLU A 301 1.24 -15.71 14.35
C GLU A 301 1.79 -16.24 13.02
N ALA A 302 0.97 -16.40 11.98
CA ALA A 302 1.43 -16.88 10.68
C ALA A 302 2.40 -15.86 10.04
N ALA A 303 3.57 -16.31 9.62
CA ALA A 303 4.55 -15.43 8.97
C ALA A 303 4.08 -15.04 7.56
N PRO A 304 4.16 -13.74 7.18
CA PRO A 304 3.81 -13.28 5.83
C PRO A 304 4.95 -13.58 4.85
N THR A 305 5.09 -14.84 4.45
CA THR A 305 6.14 -15.28 3.52
C THR A 305 5.58 -15.62 2.14
N ALA A 306 6.48 -15.76 1.14
CA ALA A 306 6.11 -16.19 -0.20
C ALA A 306 5.43 -17.57 -0.24
N GLY A 307 5.58 -18.38 0.81
CA GLY A 307 4.91 -19.68 0.94
C GLY A 307 3.38 -19.58 0.85
N LEU A 308 2.78 -18.47 1.29
CA LEU A 308 1.34 -18.27 1.23
C LEU A 308 0.77 -18.27 -0.20
N MET A 309 1.57 -17.91 -1.19
CA MET A 309 1.07 -17.86 -2.58
C MET A 309 1.27 -19.16 -3.37
N ARG A 310 2.00 -20.15 -2.83
CA ARG A 310 2.27 -21.42 -3.52
C ARG A 310 1.01 -22.24 -3.84
N PRO A 311 -0.02 -22.33 -2.95
CA PRO A 311 -1.26 -23.04 -3.26
C PRO A 311 -2.28 -22.22 -4.07
N ILE A 312 -1.90 -21.04 -4.58
CA ILE A 312 -2.82 -20.12 -5.25
C ILE A 312 -2.54 -20.06 -6.75
N GLU A 313 -3.56 -20.35 -7.55
CA GLU A 313 -3.57 -20.02 -8.97
C GLU A 313 -4.24 -18.66 -9.15
N LEU A 314 -3.48 -17.67 -9.61
CA LEU A 314 -3.96 -16.31 -9.78
C LEU A 314 -4.06 -15.95 -11.26
N VAL A 315 -5.26 -15.54 -11.70
CA VAL A 315 -5.54 -15.10 -13.07
C VAL A 315 -5.89 -13.63 -13.07
N ILE A 316 -5.01 -12.81 -13.63
CA ILE A 316 -5.15 -11.35 -13.73
C ILE A 316 -5.07 -10.96 -15.22
N PRO A 317 -6.20 -10.70 -15.89
CA PRO A 317 -6.22 -10.39 -17.31
C PRO A 317 -5.43 -9.13 -17.63
N GLU A 318 -4.49 -9.25 -18.57
CA GLU A 318 -3.66 -8.13 -19.01
C GLU A 318 -4.49 -7.11 -19.82
N GLY A 319 -4.23 -5.81 -19.62
CA GLY A 319 -4.99 -4.72 -20.24
C GLY A 319 -6.32 -4.43 -19.53
N SER A 320 -6.53 -4.98 -18.34
CA SER A 320 -7.68 -4.68 -17.49
C SER A 320 -7.32 -3.65 -16.41
N ILE A 321 -8.35 -3.13 -15.73
CA ILE A 321 -8.21 -2.22 -14.58
C ILE A 321 -7.35 -2.80 -13.46
N VAL A 322 -7.23 -4.12 -13.35
CA VAL A 322 -6.45 -4.85 -12.34
C VAL A 322 -5.08 -5.30 -12.83
N ASN A 323 -4.75 -5.09 -14.10
CA ASN A 323 -3.45 -5.40 -14.72
C ASN A 323 -3.24 -4.56 -15.98
N ALA A 324 -3.02 -3.29 -15.81
CA ALA A 324 -2.89 -2.35 -16.91
C ALA A 324 -1.55 -2.47 -17.66
N ARG A 325 -1.58 -2.05 -18.91
CA ARG A 325 -0.42 -1.93 -19.80
C ARG A 325 -0.01 -0.47 -19.96
N LEU A 326 1.25 -0.24 -20.27
CA LEU A 326 1.72 1.07 -20.72
C LEU A 326 0.83 1.58 -21.88
N PRO A 327 0.56 2.89 -21.94
CA PRO A 327 1.09 3.95 -21.09
C PRO A 327 0.16 4.37 -19.93
N ALA A 328 -0.75 3.51 -19.50
CA ALA A 328 -1.79 3.86 -18.53
C ALA A 328 -1.21 4.52 -17.26
N ALA A 329 -1.92 5.53 -16.74
CA ALA A 329 -1.64 6.12 -15.44
C ALA A 329 -2.14 5.19 -14.32
N VAL A 330 -1.38 5.03 -13.23
CA VAL A 330 -1.60 3.99 -12.21
C VAL A 330 -1.54 4.50 -10.76
N ALA A 331 -1.35 5.81 -10.53
CA ALA A 331 -1.21 6.35 -9.17
C ALA A 331 -2.43 6.04 -8.30
N GLY A 332 -3.64 6.22 -8.83
CA GLY A 332 -4.89 5.90 -8.15
C GLY A 332 -5.14 4.39 -8.00
N GLY A 333 -4.53 3.58 -8.86
CA GLY A 333 -4.61 2.12 -8.78
C GLY A 333 -4.02 1.56 -7.50
N ASN A 334 -2.90 2.11 -7.06
CA ASN A 334 -2.23 1.72 -5.81
C ASN A 334 -3.09 1.99 -4.56
N VAL A 335 -3.94 3.00 -4.60
CA VAL A 335 -4.68 3.49 -3.44
C VAL A 335 -6.17 3.17 -3.49
N GLU A 336 -6.87 3.46 -4.59
CA GLU A 336 -8.34 3.30 -4.67
C GLU A 336 -8.74 1.94 -5.24
N THR A 337 -8.12 1.52 -6.35
CA THR A 337 -8.40 0.22 -6.97
C THR A 337 -7.97 -0.93 -6.07
N SER A 338 -6.85 -0.80 -5.37
CA SER A 338 -6.37 -1.79 -4.40
C SER A 338 -7.40 -2.05 -3.29
N GLN A 339 -8.00 -1.00 -2.75
CA GLN A 339 -9.07 -1.10 -1.74
C GLN A 339 -10.28 -1.83 -2.30
N ARG A 340 -10.68 -1.52 -3.56
CA ARG A 340 -11.82 -2.17 -4.20
C ARG A 340 -11.56 -3.63 -4.51
N ILE A 341 -10.33 -4.01 -4.88
CA ILE A 341 -9.95 -5.42 -5.07
C ILE A 341 -10.10 -6.19 -3.77
N VAL A 342 -9.69 -5.62 -2.63
CA VAL A 342 -9.89 -6.25 -1.32
C VAL A 342 -11.37 -6.38 -0.98
N ASP A 343 -12.17 -5.33 -1.20
CA ASP A 343 -13.62 -5.37 -0.96
C ASP A 343 -14.31 -6.50 -1.75
N VAL A 344 -13.96 -6.66 -3.04
CA VAL A 344 -14.51 -7.70 -3.91
C VAL A 344 -14.09 -9.09 -3.47
N LEU A 345 -12.81 -9.27 -3.08
CA LEU A 345 -12.30 -10.53 -2.54
C LEU A 345 -13.02 -10.91 -1.24
N LEU A 346 -13.13 -9.98 -0.28
CA LEU A 346 -13.83 -10.23 0.98
C LEU A 346 -15.31 -10.53 0.74
N ARG A 347 -15.96 -9.84 -0.20
CA ARG A 347 -17.35 -10.12 -0.56
C ARG A 347 -17.53 -11.53 -1.11
N ALA A 348 -16.61 -12.01 -1.94
CA ALA A 348 -16.62 -13.40 -2.42
C ALA A 348 -16.36 -14.39 -1.27
N PHE A 349 -15.44 -14.10 -0.36
CA PHE A 349 -15.20 -14.91 0.83
C PHE A 349 -16.38 -14.91 1.82
N ALA A 350 -17.20 -13.86 1.83
CA ALA A 350 -18.44 -13.85 2.64
C ALA A 350 -19.46 -14.91 2.21
N GLU A 351 -19.45 -15.35 0.94
CA GLU A 351 -20.23 -16.48 0.46
C GLU A 351 -19.64 -17.85 0.89
N ILE A 352 -18.31 -17.89 1.11
CA ILE A 352 -17.57 -19.11 1.49
C ILE A 352 -17.59 -19.33 3.00
N ILE A 353 -17.27 -18.28 3.77
CA ILE A 353 -17.08 -18.31 5.23
C ILE A 353 -17.78 -17.10 5.89
N PRO A 354 -19.11 -16.96 5.78
CA PRO A 354 -19.86 -15.76 6.17
C PRO A 354 -19.60 -15.32 7.62
N HIS A 355 -19.34 -16.25 8.53
CA HIS A 355 -19.14 -15.97 9.95
C HIS A 355 -17.72 -15.45 10.29
N ARG A 356 -16.87 -15.23 9.30
CA ARG A 356 -15.50 -14.74 9.50
C ARG A 356 -15.24 -13.41 8.79
N ILE A 357 -16.07 -13.04 7.83
CA ILE A 357 -15.83 -11.89 6.96
C ILE A 357 -16.57 -10.66 7.47
N PRO A 358 -15.89 -9.51 7.64
CA PRO A 358 -16.52 -8.24 8.00
C PRO A 358 -17.29 -7.64 6.81
N ALA A 359 -18.24 -6.76 7.09
CA ALA A 359 -18.82 -5.87 6.10
C ALA A 359 -17.73 -4.93 5.51
N ALA A 360 -18.05 -4.23 4.41
CA ALA A 360 -17.10 -3.33 3.77
C ALA A 360 -16.62 -2.25 4.73
N SER A 361 -15.33 -2.00 4.74
CA SER A 361 -14.76 -0.80 5.34
C SER A 361 -14.99 0.42 4.43
N SER A 362 -14.51 1.59 4.80
CA SER A 362 -14.67 2.82 4.02
C SER A 362 -14.30 2.68 2.53
N GLY A 363 -13.45 1.72 2.17
CA GLY A 363 -13.16 1.30 0.78
C GLY A 363 -12.50 2.37 -0.10
N THR A 364 -11.87 3.37 0.51
CA THR A 364 -11.13 4.46 -0.14
C THR A 364 -10.07 4.98 0.81
N MET A 365 -8.92 5.40 0.28
CA MET A 365 -7.88 6.03 1.10
C MET A 365 -8.10 7.55 1.28
N ASN A 366 -9.07 8.14 0.55
CA ASN A 366 -9.34 9.57 0.61
C ASN A 366 -8.08 10.42 0.45
N ASN A 367 -7.35 10.22 -0.65
CA ASN A 367 -6.06 10.86 -0.88
C ASN A 367 -6.23 12.36 -1.12
N LEU A 368 -5.45 13.13 -0.39
CA LEU A 368 -5.34 14.58 -0.51
C LEU A 368 -3.89 14.96 -0.79
N THR A 369 -3.65 15.66 -1.90
CA THR A 369 -2.36 16.31 -2.12
C THR A 369 -2.54 17.81 -2.21
N ILE A 370 -1.60 18.56 -1.64
CA ILE A 370 -1.59 20.02 -1.65
C ILE A 370 -0.17 20.49 -1.96
N GLY A 371 -0.01 21.36 -2.94
CA GLY A 371 1.29 21.94 -3.25
C GLY A 371 1.21 23.39 -3.63
N GLY A 372 2.29 24.11 -3.35
CA GLY A 372 2.36 25.54 -3.61
C GLY A 372 3.67 26.14 -3.12
N THR A 373 3.65 27.45 -2.94
CA THR A 373 4.76 28.20 -2.33
C THR A 373 4.34 28.63 -0.92
N ASP A 374 5.14 28.30 0.07
CA ASP A 374 4.90 28.67 1.46
C ASP A 374 5.09 30.18 1.63
N PRO A 375 4.04 30.95 1.97
CA PRO A 375 4.13 32.41 2.11
C PRO A 375 5.02 32.85 3.29
N ARG A 376 5.35 31.93 4.22
CA ARG A 376 6.20 32.22 5.39
C ARG A 376 7.68 32.31 5.03
N ASN A 377 8.14 31.58 4.01
CA ASN A 377 9.57 31.47 3.68
C ASN A 377 9.89 31.44 2.17
N GLY A 378 8.87 31.44 1.30
CA GLY A 378 9.02 31.39 -0.15
C GLY A 378 9.43 30.03 -0.73
N GLN A 379 9.46 28.97 0.07
CA GLN A 379 9.85 27.63 -0.40
C GLN A 379 8.67 26.90 -1.05
N ILE A 380 8.97 26.10 -2.08
CA ILE A 380 8.01 25.19 -2.68
C ILE A 380 7.79 24.02 -1.73
N TYR A 381 6.54 23.61 -1.56
CA TYR A 381 6.18 22.42 -0.81
C TYR A 381 5.25 21.49 -1.61
N ALA A 382 5.29 20.22 -1.27
CA ALA A 382 4.35 19.20 -1.73
C ALA A 382 3.96 18.35 -0.52
N TYR A 383 2.68 18.32 -0.24
CA TYR A 383 2.09 17.55 0.86
C TYR A 383 1.20 16.45 0.29
N TYR A 384 1.22 15.26 0.92
CA TYR A 384 0.34 14.12 0.64
C TYR A 384 -0.18 13.52 1.94
N GLU A 385 -1.48 13.21 1.98
CA GLU A 385 -2.11 12.53 3.10
C GLU A 385 -3.24 11.61 2.63
N THR A 386 -3.40 10.47 3.29
CA THR A 386 -4.62 9.67 3.26
C THR A 386 -5.44 9.98 4.51
N VAL A 387 -6.77 9.96 4.41
CA VAL A 387 -7.65 10.22 5.55
C VAL A 387 -8.45 8.97 5.88
N ALA A 388 -8.34 8.51 7.14
CA ALA A 388 -9.00 7.30 7.62
C ALA A 388 -10.52 7.40 7.54
N GLY A 389 -11.20 6.24 7.47
CA GLY A 389 -12.66 6.13 7.49
C GLY A 389 -13.15 5.16 8.54
N GLY A 390 -14.38 4.66 8.41
CA GLY A 390 -14.92 3.63 9.27
C GLY A 390 -14.55 2.22 8.79
N SER A 391 -14.25 1.29 9.70
CA SER A 391 -14.16 -0.14 9.35
C SER A 391 -15.53 -0.80 9.34
N GLY A 392 -15.69 -1.87 8.56
CA GLY A 392 -16.92 -2.66 8.55
C GLY A 392 -17.24 -3.32 9.90
N GLY A 393 -18.52 -3.51 10.19
CA GLY A 393 -18.99 -4.36 11.28
C GLY A 393 -18.52 -5.81 11.07
N ARG A 394 -18.27 -6.53 12.15
CA ARG A 394 -17.74 -7.91 12.14
C ARG A 394 -18.78 -8.87 12.70
N PRO A 395 -18.63 -10.18 12.47
CA PRO A 395 -19.54 -11.19 13.02
C PRO A 395 -19.67 -11.18 14.55
N SER A 396 -18.73 -10.56 15.26
CA SER A 396 -18.67 -10.57 16.73
C SER A 396 -18.50 -9.19 17.39
N SER A 397 -18.36 -8.12 16.59
CA SER A 397 -18.12 -6.77 17.12
C SER A 397 -18.44 -5.68 16.12
N SER A 398 -18.79 -4.50 16.61
CA SER A 398 -18.92 -3.30 15.77
C SER A 398 -17.60 -2.91 15.11
N GLY A 399 -17.68 -2.21 14.00
CA GLY A 399 -16.55 -1.60 13.32
C GLY A 399 -15.89 -0.51 14.15
N VAL A 400 -14.63 -0.22 13.84
CA VAL A 400 -13.84 0.83 14.50
C VAL A 400 -13.96 2.12 13.69
N SER A 401 -14.22 3.23 14.39
CA SER A 401 -14.32 4.55 13.76
C SER A 401 -12.95 5.19 13.52
N GLY A 402 -12.80 5.88 12.39
CA GLY A 402 -11.63 6.70 12.09
C GLY A 402 -10.32 5.91 12.00
N ILE A 403 -10.34 4.74 11.38
CA ILE A 403 -9.18 3.85 11.22
C ILE A 403 -8.84 3.62 9.74
N HIS A 404 -7.55 3.54 9.44
CA HIS A 404 -7.09 3.02 8.15
C HIS A 404 -7.28 1.50 8.09
N THR A 405 -7.72 1.00 6.93
CA THR A 405 -8.08 -0.42 6.75
C THR A 405 -7.52 -0.97 5.45
N HIS A 406 -7.43 -2.31 5.40
CA HIS A 406 -7.03 -3.10 4.23
C HIS A 406 -5.64 -2.73 3.71
N MET A 407 -5.56 -2.07 2.54
CA MET A 407 -4.28 -1.82 1.85
C MET A 407 -3.46 -0.68 2.45
N THR A 408 -3.96 -0.02 3.49
CA THR A 408 -3.24 1.03 4.22
C THR A 408 -3.43 0.90 5.73
N ASN A 409 -2.36 1.15 6.47
CA ASN A 409 -2.35 1.31 7.93
C ASN A 409 -1.54 2.54 8.34
N SER A 410 -1.36 3.49 7.40
CA SER A 410 -0.66 4.75 7.66
C SER A 410 -1.38 5.56 8.74
N LEU A 411 -0.67 6.51 9.34
CA LEU A 411 -1.23 7.45 10.31
C LEU A 411 -1.51 8.79 9.62
N ASN A 412 -2.41 9.59 10.20
CA ASN A 412 -2.51 10.99 9.81
C ASN A 412 -1.38 11.80 10.46
N THR A 413 -0.89 12.82 9.75
CA THR A 413 0.13 13.72 10.30
C THR A 413 -0.46 14.44 11.53
N PRO A 414 0.21 14.43 12.69
CA PRO A 414 -0.21 15.19 13.86
C PRO A 414 -0.41 16.67 13.52
N VAL A 415 -1.44 17.30 14.12
CA VAL A 415 -1.83 18.69 13.78
C VAL A 415 -0.66 19.64 13.95
N GLU A 416 0.09 19.52 15.04
CA GLU A 416 1.22 20.38 15.35
C GLU A 416 2.35 20.22 14.32
N ALA A 417 2.66 18.99 13.93
CA ALA A 417 3.66 18.70 12.90
C ALA A 417 3.23 19.23 11.53
N LEU A 418 1.95 19.07 11.19
CA LEU A 418 1.37 19.56 9.94
C LEU A 418 1.46 21.09 9.84
N GLU A 419 0.97 21.81 10.85
CA GLU A 419 0.93 23.28 10.87
C GLU A 419 2.34 23.90 10.96
N TYR A 420 3.28 23.18 11.58
CA TYR A 420 4.68 23.60 11.62
C TYR A 420 5.35 23.46 10.25
N ALA A 421 5.18 22.28 9.61
CA ALA A 421 5.88 21.94 8.37
C ALA A 421 5.28 22.65 7.14
N TYR A 422 3.96 22.86 7.10
CA TYR A 422 3.24 23.38 5.93
C TYR A 422 2.42 24.63 6.26
N PRO A 423 2.11 25.49 5.26
CA PRO A 423 1.29 26.66 5.45
C PRO A 423 -0.20 26.29 5.56
N PHE A 424 -0.54 25.47 6.52
CA PHE A 424 -1.89 24.99 6.78
C PHE A 424 -2.34 25.30 8.20
N ARG A 425 -3.67 25.27 8.40
CA ARG A 425 -4.30 25.26 9.72
C ARG A 425 -5.41 24.22 9.72
N VAL A 426 -5.37 23.29 10.69
CA VAL A 426 -6.44 22.31 10.88
C VAL A 426 -7.60 22.98 11.61
N ARG A 427 -8.73 23.14 10.94
CA ARG A 427 -9.96 23.74 11.51
C ARG A 427 -10.79 22.72 12.25
N GLN A 428 -10.83 21.47 11.75
CA GLN A 428 -11.55 20.36 12.35
C GLN A 428 -10.83 19.05 12.06
N TYR A 429 -10.78 18.19 13.08
CA TYR A 429 -10.41 16.79 12.96
C TYR A 429 -11.20 16.01 13.99
N SER A 430 -12.30 15.38 13.56
CA SER A 430 -13.25 14.71 14.44
C SER A 430 -13.92 13.52 13.75
N TYR A 431 -14.55 12.66 14.52
CA TYR A 431 -15.45 11.66 13.96
C TYR A 431 -16.62 12.31 13.23
N ARG A 432 -17.22 11.56 12.28
CA ARG A 432 -18.44 11.87 11.55
C ARG A 432 -19.57 10.97 12.09
N PRO A 433 -20.26 11.36 13.19
CA PRO A 433 -21.21 10.50 13.87
C PRO A 433 -22.36 10.08 12.96
N GLY A 434 -22.76 8.80 13.07
CA GLY A 434 -23.87 8.23 12.31
C GLY A 434 -23.53 7.93 10.86
N SER A 435 -22.25 7.91 10.50
CA SER A 435 -21.82 7.50 9.14
C SER A 435 -21.60 6.00 9.01
N GLY A 436 -21.44 5.25 10.10
CA GLY A 436 -21.41 3.79 10.10
C GLY A 436 -22.77 3.19 9.75
N GLY A 437 -22.77 2.09 8.99
CA GLY A 437 -23.97 1.34 8.63
C GLY A 437 -24.63 0.68 9.85
N THR A 438 -25.95 0.60 9.85
CA THR A 438 -26.76 -0.06 10.92
C THR A 438 -26.63 -1.58 10.85
N GLY A 439 -26.98 -2.27 11.92
CA GLY A 439 -27.01 -3.73 12.03
C GLY A 439 -26.71 -4.17 13.45
N ARG A 440 -26.85 -5.46 13.72
CA ARG A 440 -26.49 -6.07 15.01
C ARG A 440 -25.11 -5.62 15.49
N TYR A 441 -24.19 -5.48 14.55
CA TYR A 441 -22.87 -4.88 14.76
C TYR A 441 -22.71 -3.73 13.77
N GLN A 442 -22.78 -2.52 14.29
CA GLN A 442 -22.69 -1.30 13.48
C GLN A 442 -21.33 -1.17 12.80
N GLY A 443 -21.31 -0.58 11.61
CA GLY A 443 -20.08 -0.10 11.00
C GLY A 443 -19.46 1.04 11.80
N GLY A 444 -18.14 1.20 11.71
CA GLY A 444 -17.42 2.34 12.30
C GLY A 444 -17.73 3.64 11.57
N ASP A 445 -17.69 4.76 12.29
CA ASP A 445 -17.87 6.08 11.73
C ASP A 445 -16.61 6.55 10.97
N GLY A 446 -16.81 7.33 9.91
CA GLY A 446 -15.78 8.08 9.21
C GLY A 446 -15.29 9.28 10.01
N LEU A 447 -14.51 10.13 9.33
CA LEU A 447 -13.90 11.35 9.87
C LEU A 447 -14.38 12.59 9.12
N VAL A 448 -14.32 13.74 9.79
CA VAL A 448 -14.35 15.07 9.20
C VAL A 448 -12.98 15.70 9.41
N ARG A 449 -12.32 16.09 8.30
CA ARG A 449 -11.04 16.79 8.33
C ARG A 449 -11.15 18.08 7.51
N GLU A 450 -10.89 19.21 8.16
CA GLU A 450 -10.86 20.54 7.53
C GLU A 450 -9.46 21.12 7.62
N ILE A 451 -8.90 21.49 6.47
CA ILE A 451 -7.59 22.12 6.35
C ILE A 451 -7.77 23.48 5.67
N GLU A 452 -7.45 24.56 6.38
CA GLU A 452 -7.37 25.91 5.84
C GLU A 452 -5.99 26.13 5.21
N LEU A 453 -5.97 26.69 4.02
CA LEU A 453 -4.77 27.04 3.27
C LEU A 453 -4.33 28.45 3.65
N LEU A 454 -3.13 28.64 4.19
CA LEU A 454 -2.59 29.97 4.54
C LEU A 454 -1.95 30.68 3.35
N GLY A 455 -1.81 30.00 2.21
CA GLY A 455 -1.36 30.52 0.93
C GLY A 455 -2.17 29.90 -0.22
N ALA A 456 -2.11 30.52 -1.40
CA ALA A 456 -2.70 29.91 -2.59
C ALA A 456 -2.00 28.59 -2.90
N ALA A 457 -2.77 27.54 -3.24
CA ALA A 457 -2.25 26.21 -3.45
C ALA A 457 -3.03 25.43 -4.52
N GLN A 458 -2.35 24.48 -5.13
CA GLN A 458 -2.96 23.46 -5.96
C GLN A 458 -3.40 22.30 -5.06
N VAL A 459 -4.68 21.94 -5.12
CA VAL A 459 -5.29 20.85 -4.33
C VAL A 459 -5.72 19.76 -5.27
N THR A 460 -5.35 18.52 -4.95
CA THR A 460 -5.78 17.34 -5.70
C THR A 460 -6.45 16.34 -4.76
N LEU A 461 -7.54 15.77 -5.19
CA LEU A 461 -8.25 14.69 -4.53
C LEU A 461 -8.24 13.46 -5.44
N LEU A 462 -7.93 12.30 -4.86
CA LEU A 462 -8.20 10.98 -5.43
C LEU A 462 -8.91 10.15 -4.35
N ALA A 463 -10.21 10.06 -4.48
CA ALA A 463 -11.05 9.38 -3.50
C ALA A 463 -12.23 8.70 -4.20
N ASP A 464 -12.73 7.66 -3.60
CA ASP A 464 -13.83 6.83 -4.10
C ASP A 464 -14.96 6.74 -3.06
N ARG A 465 -15.97 5.89 -3.28
CA ARG A 465 -17.11 5.75 -2.38
C ARG A 465 -17.93 7.05 -2.22
N ARG A 466 -18.04 7.84 -3.29
CA ARG A 466 -18.95 9.00 -3.37
C ARG A 466 -20.25 8.65 -4.05
N VAL A 467 -20.25 7.61 -4.91
CA VAL A 467 -21.43 7.09 -5.61
C VAL A 467 -21.86 5.74 -5.04
N PHE A 468 -20.97 4.78 -4.91
CA PHE A 468 -21.25 3.47 -4.32
C PHE A 468 -20.89 3.45 -2.84
N ALA A 469 -21.88 3.16 -1.99
CA ALA A 469 -21.67 3.08 -0.53
C ALA A 469 -20.87 1.82 -0.13
N PRO A 470 -20.15 1.84 1.00
CA PRO A 470 -19.62 0.63 1.62
C PRO A 470 -20.76 -0.34 1.99
N TYR A 471 -20.73 -1.55 1.46
CA TYR A 471 -21.82 -2.52 1.63
C TYR A 471 -21.87 -3.10 3.06
N GLY A 472 -23.09 -3.35 3.55
CA GLY A 472 -23.33 -4.19 4.74
C GLY A 472 -23.32 -5.67 4.38
N LEU A 473 -23.20 -6.54 5.39
CA LEU A 473 -23.29 -7.99 5.23
C LEU A 473 -24.30 -8.60 6.19
N GLN A 474 -24.85 -9.77 5.83
CA GLN A 474 -25.79 -10.56 6.66
C GLN A 474 -27.00 -9.75 7.13
N GLY A 475 -27.55 -8.87 6.28
CA GLY A 475 -28.68 -8.00 6.62
C GLY A 475 -28.30 -6.65 7.23
N GLY A 476 -27.03 -6.39 7.48
CA GLY A 476 -26.55 -5.07 7.92
C GLY A 476 -26.67 -4.00 6.83
N GLY A 477 -26.84 -2.73 7.23
CA GLY A 477 -27.00 -1.57 6.35
C GLY A 477 -25.67 -1.07 5.77
N GLU A 478 -25.79 -0.29 4.70
CA GLU A 478 -24.65 0.38 4.06
C GLU A 478 -24.06 1.48 4.96
N GLY A 479 -22.76 1.70 4.89
CA GLY A 479 -22.11 2.88 5.45
C GLY A 479 -22.42 4.15 4.62
N ALA A 480 -22.38 5.32 5.26
CA ALA A 480 -22.58 6.57 4.56
C ALA A 480 -21.43 6.84 3.57
N ARG A 481 -21.77 7.36 2.40
CA ARG A 481 -20.81 7.75 1.36
C ARG A 481 -19.92 8.90 1.82
N GLY A 482 -18.71 8.99 1.27
CA GLY A 482 -17.83 10.12 1.48
C GLY A 482 -18.28 11.37 0.73
N ARG A 483 -17.75 12.53 1.17
CA ARG A 483 -18.01 13.83 0.56
C ARG A 483 -16.79 14.74 0.70
N SER A 484 -16.55 15.57 -0.30
CA SER A 484 -15.47 16.57 -0.24
C SER A 484 -16.03 17.95 -0.63
N VAL A 485 -15.62 19.00 0.08
CA VAL A 485 -16.13 20.37 -0.10
C VAL A 485 -14.98 21.36 -0.07
N LEU A 486 -14.95 22.30 -1.01
CA LEU A 486 -14.15 23.50 -0.93
C LEU A 486 -15.00 24.65 -0.37
N ILE A 487 -14.52 25.31 0.67
CA ILE A 487 -15.15 26.50 1.24
C ILE A 487 -14.23 27.68 0.95
N GLU A 488 -14.69 28.62 0.12
CA GLU A 488 -13.90 29.77 -0.33
C GLU A 488 -14.78 31.01 -0.37
N SER A 489 -14.31 32.10 0.23
CA SER A 489 -15.05 33.40 0.27
C SER A 489 -16.49 33.24 0.80
N GLY A 490 -16.69 32.37 1.80
CA GLY A 490 -18.00 32.12 2.40
C GLY A 490 -18.96 31.25 1.56
N LYS A 491 -18.50 30.73 0.42
CA LYS A 491 -19.27 29.85 -0.45
C LYS A 491 -18.72 28.43 -0.35
N SER A 492 -19.62 27.46 -0.31
CA SER A 492 -19.29 26.03 -0.31
C SER A 492 -19.55 25.44 -1.70
N LYS A 493 -18.57 24.69 -2.22
CA LYS A 493 -18.65 23.96 -3.48
C LYS A 493 -18.32 22.50 -3.22
N GLU A 494 -19.24 21.60 -3.55
CA GLU A 494 -18.96 20.17 -3.53
C GLU A 494 -17.97 19.81 -4.63
N LEU A 495 -17.00 18.95 -4.28
CA LEU A 495 -15.95 18.50 -5.18
C LEU A 495 -16.20 17.07 -5.60
N PRO A 496 -15.90 16.70 -6.86
CA PRO A 496 -15.90 15.31 -7.27
C PRO A 496 -14.80 14.52 -6.52
N GLY A 497 -14.93 13.20 -6.48
CA GLY A 497 -13.97 12.32 -5.82
C GLY A 497 -12.56 12.42 -6.40
N LYS A 498 -12.45 12.66 -7.71
CA LYS A 498 -11.20 12.80 -8.44
C LYS A 498 -11.16 14.18 -9.10
N CYS A 499 -10.33 15.05 -8.60
CA CYS A 499 -10.20 16.41 -9.15
C CYS A 499 -8.87 17.04 -8.81
N ASN A 500 -8.55 18.06 -9.60
CA ASN A 500 -7.47 19.00 -9.33
C ASN A 500 -8.00 20.42 -9.49
N LEU A 501 -7.65 21.32 -8.58
CA LEU A 501 -8.09 22.70 -8.59
C LEU A 501 -7.06 23.64 -7.96
N GLN A 502 -7.15 24.92 -8.30
CA GLN A 502 -6.44 25.99 -7.61
C GLN A 502 -7.37 26.55 -6.51
N ALA A 503 -6.83 26.71 -5.32
CA ALA A 503 -7.53 27.30 -4.18
C ALA A 503 -6.77 28.52 -3.66
N SER A 504 -7.51 29.55 -3.24
CA SER A 504 -6.93 30.79 -2.74
C SER A 504 -6.48 30.67 -1.28
N ALA A 505 -5.66 31.59 -0.82
CA ALA A 505 -5.38 31.76 0.60
C ALA A 505 -6.67 31.96 1.41
N GLY A 506 -6.81 31.27 2.53
CA GLY A 506 -8.02 31.25 3.37
C GLY A 506 -9.09 30.26 2.92
N ALA A 507 -8.91 29.56 1.80
CA ALA A 507 -9.81 28.47 1.41
C ALA A 507 -9.67 27.29 2.37
N ILE A 508 -10.79 26.59 2.63
CA ILE A 508 -10.83 25.40 3.49
C ILE A 508 -11.19 24.19 2.62
N VAL A 509 -10.35 23.17 2.66
CA VAL A 509 -10.64 21.86 2.09
C VAL A 509 -11.24 20.99 3.20
N ARG A 510 -12.51 20.58 3.04
CA ARG A 510 -13.21 19.70 3.96
C ARG A 510 -13.41 18.33 3.33
N ILE A 511 -12.99 17.28 4.03
CA ILE A 511 -13.18 15.88 3.65
C ILE A 511 -14.02 15.22 4.72
N GLU A 512 -15.12 14.63 4.31
CA GLU A 512 -16.00 13.76 5.10
C GLU A 512 -15.82 12.34 4.58
N THR A 513 -15.14 11.48 5.35
CA THR A 513 -14.83 10.14 4.89
C THR A 513 -16.03 9.20 5.06
N PRO A 514 -16.11 8.11 4.28
CA PRO A 514 -17.17 7.12 4.43
C PRO A 514 -17.10 6.40 5.78
N GLY A 515 -18.28 5.98 6.27
CA GLY A 515 -18.37 4.97 7.33
C GLY A 515 -18.17 3.56 6.77
N GLY A 516 -18.01 2.57 7.64
CA GLY A 516 -18.04 1.16 7.28
C GLY A 516 -19.48 0.63 7.20
N GLY A 517 -19.71 -0.47 6.46
CA GLY A 517 -21.01 -1.17 6.44
C GLY A 517 -21.29 -1.88 7.77
N GLY A 518 -22.58 -2.07 8.10
CA GLY A 518 -23.01 -2.85 9.24
C GLY A 518 -23.02 -4.36 8.99
N TRP A 519 -23.07 -5.15 10.03
CA TRP A 519 -23.10 -6.61 9.95
C TRP A 519 -24.25 -7.21 10.77
N GLY A 520 -25.00 -8.11 10.16
CA GLY A 520 -26.13 -8.82 10.77
C GLY A 520 -27.41 -7.95 10.85
N GLU A 521 -28.54 -8.61 10.88
CA GLU A 521 -29.85 -7.97 11.17
C GLU A 521 -29.91 -7.51 12.62
N ASP A 522 -30.64 -6.39 12.88
CA ASP A 522 -30.86 -5.83 14.22
C ASP A 522 -31.74 -6.75 15.09
#